data_385a66a9493f2d665dadb884d61757a2
#
_entry.id   385a66a9493f2d665dadb884d61757a2
#
_cell.length_a   1.000
_cell.length_b   1.000
_cell.length_c   1.000
_cell.angle_alpha   90.00
_cell.angle_beta   90.00
_cell.angle_gamma   90.00
#
_symmetry.space_group_name_H-M   'P 1'
#
loop_
_entity.id
_entity.type
_entity.pdbx_description
1 polymer ?
#
loop_
_entity_poly.entity_id
_entity_poly.type
_entity_poly.pdbx_seq_one_letter_code
_entity_poly.pdbx_strand_id
1 'polypeptide(L)'
;MTEPTEPGALDLEIPDFDPKRTRRAVRAGVMRTASTVLAVLLVICLLATAGSAWIQRRGDREKRMYDVLGTALQVANPGYRIRLGETSASPLSLSLEVGVSPLRAYGGFSAGAAFADRKEEITQDFFGRVRRPPLGDDTDTSLTHALYDIGTGNDPKEEMRRVLARLPETMRALAVVEFAEPMSSAELAAFARRYGECPEIVVYEKRPRATPITWEMAMRPSSMDLPGGGECSDSPSQTLEGFQGWVGMLREHDEHNLRKFGLDLARLRKAAAEGAAYAYVSELSQVAVLRKVVEDPRVTTVRVADIAFDLRKP
;
A
#
# COMPACT_ATOMS: atom_id res chain seq x y z
N MET A 1 35.18 104.24 8.31
CA MET A 1 34.79 103.63 7.03
C MET A 1 35.64 102.41 6.88
N THR A 2 35.11 101.28 7.23
CA THR A 2 35.78 99.97 7.09
C THR A 2 35.05 99.16 6.02
N GLU A 3 35.71 98.79 5.00
CA GLU A 3 35.27 97.98 3.88
C GLU A 3 34.99 96.55 4.35
N PRO A 4 33.90 95.89 3.91
CA PRO A 4 33.65 94.52 4.23
C PRO A 4 34.48 93.63 3.26
N THR A 5 35.25 92.74 3.86
CA THR A 5 36.02 91.66 3.15
C THR A 5 34.97 90.59 2.66
N GLU A 6 34.91 90.35 1.36
CA GLU A 6 34.12 89.29 0.76
C GLU A 6 34.68 87.91 1.20
N PRO A 7 33.80 86.98 1.58
CA PRO A 7 34.23 85.60 1.85
C PRO A 7 34.53 84.91 0.52
N GLY A 8 35.76 84.34 0.43
CA GLY A 8 36.24 83.59 -0.73
C GLY A 8 35.30 82.41 -1.08
N ALA A 9 34.94 82.41 -2.32
CA ALA A 9 34.21 81.27 -2.90
C ALA A 9 35.07 80.00 -2.85
N LEU A 10 34.63 79.03 -2.07
CA LEU A 10 35.17 77.69 -2.11
C LEU A 10 34.85 77.06 -3.47
N ASP A 11 35.87 77.04 -4.36
CA ASP A 11 35.84 76.27 -5.59
C ASP A 11 35.64 74.79 -5.23
N LEU A 12 34.40 74.32 -5.18
CA LEU A 12 34.06 72.91 -5.14
C LEU A 12 34.35 72.34 -6.52
N GLU A 13 35.56 71.80 -6.74
CA GLU A 13 35.88 71.00 -7.90
C GLU A 13 34.89 69.82 -7.91
N ILE A 14 33.86 69.90 -8.75
CA ILE A 14 32.96 68.79 -9.02
C ILE A 14 33.77 67.72 -9.79
N PRO A 15 33.95 66.50 -9.20
CA PRO A 15 34.74 65.49 -9.88
C PRO A 15 34.18 65.20 -11.26
N ASP A 16 35.06 65.18 -12.26
CA ASP A 16 34.71 64.94 -13.65
C ASP A 16 34.09 63.54 -13.79
N PHE A 17 32.77 63.46 -13.99
CA PHE A 17 31.99 62.26 -14.03
C PHE A 17 32.15 61.56 -15.38
N ASP A 18 33.12 60.60 -15.51
CA ASP A 18 33.28 59.78 -16.72
C ASP A 18 32.14 58.71 -16.74
N PRO A 19 31.10 58.89 -17.57
CA PRO A 19 29.93 57.99 -17.63
C PRO A 19 30.31 56.59 -18.09
N LYS A 20 31.42 56.39 -18.78
CA LYS A 20 31.89 55.05 -19.20
C LYS A 20 32.50 54.26 -18.03
N ARG A 21 33.27 54.92 -17.18
CA ARG A 21 33.90 54.32 -15.98
C ARG A 21 32.81 53.96 -14.96
N THR A 22 31.86 54.86 -14.74
CA THR A 22 30.73 54.62 -13.81
C THR A 22 29.89 53.43 -14.27
N ARG A 23 29.52 53.33 -15.54
CA ARG A 23 28.78 52.18 -16.10
C ARG A 23 29.53 50.85 -15.94
N ARG A 24 30.88 50.85 -16.13
CA ARG A 24 31.70 49.64 -15.90
C ARG A 24 31.77 49.25 -14.43
N ALA A 25 31.91 50.20 -13.52
CA ALA A 25 31.93 49.95 -12.08
C ALA A 25 30.58 49.42 -11.59
N VAL A 26 29.47 49.99 -12.03
CA VAL A 26 28.12 49.53 -11.70
C VAL A 26 27.88 48.11 -12.26
N ARG A 27 28.23 47.83 -13.52
CA ARG A 27 28.12 46.47 -14.07
C ARG A 27 28.97 45.46 -13.30
N ALA A 28 30.21 45.78 -12.94
CA ALA A 28 31.06 44.92 -12.13
C ALA A 28 30.51 44.69 -10.72
N GLY A 29 29.93 45.71 -10.11
CA GLY A 29 29.24 45.62 -8.81
C GLY A 29 28.01 44.72 -8.90
N VAL A 30 27.15 44.94 -9.88
CA VAL A 30 25.93 44.11 -10.10
C VAL A 30 26.31 42.66 -10.37
N MET A 31 27.34 42.39 -11.22
CA MET A 31 27.80 41.02 -11.47
C MET A 31 28.35 40.35 -10.23
N ARG A 32 29.13 41.05 -9.39
CA ARG A 32 29.62 40.48 -8.13
C ARG A 32 28.47 40.16 -7.16
N THR A 33 27.55 41.10 -7.00
CA THR A 33 26.37 40.87 -6.13
C THR A 33 25.52 39.70 -6.65
N ALA A 34 25.24 39.65 -7.95
CA ALA A 34 24.49 38.56 -8.58
C ALA A 34 25.19 37.21 -8.41
N SER A 35 26.51 37.15 -8.62
CA SER A 35 27.28 35.91 -8.42
C SER A 35 27.33 35.48 -6.97
N THR A 36 27.41 36.40 -6.00
CA THR A 36 27.37 36.09 -4.58
C THR A 36 25.98 35.56 -4.16
N VAL A 37 24.94 36.22 -4.63
CA VAL A 37 23.54 35.74 -4.37
C VAL A 37 23.30 34.35 -4.97
N LEU A 38 23.75 34.13 -6.20
CA LEU A 38 23.67 32.83 -6.86
C LEU A 38 24.44 31.75 -6.10
N ALA A 39 25.67 32.04 -5.66
CA ALA A 39 26.48 31.11 -4.87
C ALA A 39 25.82 30.76 -3.52
N VAL A 40 25.26 31.75 -2.83
CA VAL A 40 24.54 31.53 -1.58
C VAL A 40 23.30 30.66 -1.80
N LEU A 41 22.52 30.95 -2.84
CA LEU A 41 21.36 30.13 -3.19
C LEU A 41 21.74 28.67 -3.53
N LEU A 42 22.82 28.47 -4.29
CA LEU A 42 23.35 27.13 -4.60
C LEU A 42 23.78 26.39 -3.34
N VAL A 43 24.47 27.06 -2.42
CA VAL A 43 24.88 26.45 -1.15
C VAL A 43 23.66 26.07 -0.31
N ILE A 44 22.64 26.94 -0.23
CA ILE A 44 21.38 26.65 0.48
C ILE A 44 20.68 25.43 -0.17
N CYS A 45 20.58 25.38 -1.49
CA CYS A 45 20.01 24.24 -2.21
C CYS A 45 20.79 22.95 -1.94
N LEU A 46 22.12 22.98 -1.97
CA LEU A 46 22.96 21.81 -1.68
C LEU A 46 22.81 21.35 -0.23
N LEU A 47 22.77 22.27 0.74
CA LEU A 47 22.54 21.93 2.14
C LEU A 47 21.14 21.38 2.36
N ALA A 48 20.13 21.93 1.72
CA ALA A 48 18.76 21.42 1.79
C ALA A 48 18.64 20.00 1.19
N THR A 49 19.26 19.76 0.02
CA THR A 49 19.24 18.42 -0.61
C THR A 49 20.04 17.39 0.19
N ALA A 50 21.25 17.75 0.65
CA ALA A 50 22.07 16.86 1.46
C ALA A 50 21.43 16.56 2.82
N GLY A 51 20.87 17.59 3.46
CA GLY A 51 20.13 17.45 4.72
C GLY A 51 18.89 16.58 4.57
N SER A 52 18.13 16.77 3.49
CA SER A 52 16.97 15.94 3.18
C SER A 52 17.35 14.47 2.96
N ALA A 53 18.38 14.20 2.15
CA ALA A 53 18.87 12.85 1.91
C ALA A 53 19.36 12.17 3.21
N TRP A 54 20.02 12.94 4.08
CA TRP A 54 20.49 12.43 5.36
C TRP A 54 19.34 12.09 6.33
N ILE A 55 18.31 12.96 6.42
CA ILE A 55 17.10 12.71 7.24
C ILE A 55 16.33 11.50 6.72
N GLN A 56 16.20 11.35 5.40
CA GLN A 56 15.50 10.21 4.79
C GLN A 56 16.20 8.87 5.08
N ARG A 57 17.55 8.85 5.05
CA ARG A 57 18.34 7.64 5.38
C ARG A 57 18.36 7.30 6.87
N ARG A 58 18.26 8.28 7.76
CA ARG A 58 18.46 8.10 9.21
C ARG A 58 17.28 7.50 9.97
N GLY A 59 16.11 7.34 9.36
CA GLY A 59 14.89 6.96 10.06
C GLY A 59 14.27 5.64 9.61
N ASP A 60 14.98 4.76 8.92
CA ASP A 60 14.40 3.57 8.29
C ASP A 60 13.14 3.88 7.46
N ARG A 61 13.03 5.12 6.94
CA ARG A 61 11.82 5.59 6.25
C ARG A 61 11.50 4.75 5.03
N GLU A 62 12.52 4.35 4.26
CA GLU A 62 12.35 3.46 3.12
C GLU A 62 11.79 2.11 3.55
N LYS A 63 12.37 1.51 4.60
CA LYS A 63 11.89 0.26 5.16
C LYS A 63 10.47 0.38 5.70
N ARG A 64 10.18 1.47 6.42
CA ARG A 64 8.82 1.71 6.93
C ARG A 64 7.82 1.97 5.81
N MET A 65 8.24 2.63 4.73
CA MET A 65 7.38 2.81 3.56
C MET A 65 7.00 1.47 2.94
N TYR A 66 7.96 0.57 2.81
CA TYR A 66 7.74 -0.78 2.31
C TYR A 66 6.90 -1.61 3.29
N ASP A 67 7.35 -1.73 4.55
CA ASP A 67 6.75 -2.62 5.55
C ASP A 67 5.39 -2.11 6.07
N VAL A 68 5.19 -0.80 6.17
CA VAL A 68 3.96 -0.22 6.72
C VAL A 68 2.99 0.16 5.61
N LEU A 69 3.42 1.01 4.66
CA LEU A 69 2.48 1.56 3.66
C LEU A 69 2.23 0.60 2.50
N GLY A 70 3.27 -0.11 2.05
CA GLY A 70 3.12 -1.16 1.05
C GLY A 70 2.16 -2.25 1.53
N THR A 71 2.35 -2.72 2.76
CA THR A 71 1.45 -3.70 3.38
C THR A 71 0.05 -3.12 3.65
N ALA A 72 -0.06 -1.85 4.08
CA ALA A 72 -1.37 -1.20 4.24
C ALA A 72 -2.15 -1.15 2.92
N LEU A 73 -1.47 -0.90 1.78
CA LEU A 73 -2.11 -0.94 0.47
C LEU A 73 -2.63 -2.35 0.15
N GLN A 74 -1.87 -3.41 0.45
CA GLN A 74 -2.30 -4.80 0.24
C GLN A 74 -3.52 -5.14 1.10
N VAL A 75 -3.48 -4.82 2.41
CA VAL A 75 -4.60 -5.06 3.34
C VAL A 75 -5.87 -4.30 2.92
N ALA A 76 -5.71 -3.08 2.40
CA ALA A 76 -6.83 -2.26 1.95
C ALA A 76 -7.44 -2.70 0.62
N ASN A 77 -6.72 -3.50 -0.18
CA ASN A 77 -7.13 -3.87 -1.53
C ASN A 77 -7.04 -5.39 -1.77
N PRO A 78 -7.77 -6.20 -1.01
CA PRO A 78 -7.68 -7.67 -1.07
C PRO A 78 -8.13 -8.27 -2.41
N GLY A 79 -8.80 -7.49 -3.27
CA GLY A 79 -9.18 -7.91 -4.63
C GLY A 79 -8.04 -7.80 -5.64
N TYR A 80 -6.85 -7.37 -5.21
CA TYR A 80 -5.69 -7.16 -6.08
C TYR A 80 -4.47 -7.89 -5.57
N ARG A 81 -3.72 -8.47 -6.48
CA ARG A 81 -2.35 -8.90 -6.24
C ARG A 81 -1.44 -7.68 -6.37
N ILE A 82 -0.81 -7.29 -5.27
CA ILE A 82 0.06 -6.12 -5.19
C ILE A 82 1.49 -6.57 -4.97
N ARG A 83 2.36 -6.21 -5.91
CA ARG A 83 3.80 -6.44 -5.80
C ARG A 83 4.50 -5.15 -5.45
N LEU A 84 5.24 -5.16 -4.37
CA LEU A 84 6.04 -4.02 -3.95
C LEU A 84 7.35 -4.01 -4.74
N GLY A 85 7.62 -2.90 -5.43
CA GLY A 85 8.82 -2.66 -6.22
C GLY A 85 9.89 -1.90 -5.46
N GLU A 86 10.65 -1.08 -6.18
CA GLU A 86 11.74 -0.32 -5.62
C GLU A 86 11.26 0.99 -4.99
N THR A 87 12.01 1.45 -3.97
CA THR A 87 11.83 2.77 -3.41
C THR A 87 12.71 3.77 -4.14
N SER A 88 12.20 4.98 -4.38
CA SER A 88 12.95 6.09 -4.93
C SER A 88 12.84 7.31 -4.02
N ALA A 89 13.99 7.94 -3.73
CA ALA A 89 14.07 9.12 -2.87
C ALA A 89 14.38 10.37 -3.69
N SER A 90 13.55 11.40 -3.55
CA SER A 90 13.81 12.74 -4.04
C SER A 90 14.04 13.70 -2.86
N PRO A 91 14.56 14.92 -3.07
CA PRO A 91 14.81 15.86 -1.97
C PRO A 91 13.59 16.16 -1.08
N LEU A 92 12.38 16.06 -1.63
CA LEU A 92 11.15 16.45 -0.93
C LEU A 92 10.13 15.31 -0.80
N SER A 93 10.41 14.13 -1.35
CA SER A 93 9.48 12.99 -1.33
C SER A 93 10.22 11.66 -1.34
N LEU A 94 9.52 10.65 -0.86
CA LEU A 94 9.90 9.24 -0.95
C LEU A 94 8.77 8.51 -1.65
N SER A 95 9.10 7.68 -2.63
CA SER A 95 8.15 6.93 -3.43
C SER A 95 8.44 5.45 -3.41
N LEU A 96 7.39 4.63 -3.47
CA LEU A 96 7.43 3.18 -3.61
C LEU A 96 6.66 2.79 -4.87
N GLU A 97 7.34 2.19 -5.83
CA GLU A 97 6.68 1.61 -7.00
C GLU A 97 5.89 0.37 -6.58
N VAL A 98 4.68 0.22 -7.11
CA VAL A 98 3.82 -0.94 -6.87
C VAL A 98 3.25 -1.45 -8.17
N GLY A 99 3.37 -2.75 -8.42
CA GLY A 99 2.69 -3.44 -9.51
C GLY A 99 1.33 -3.95 -9.03
N VAL A 100 0.27 -3.64 -9.76
CA VAL A 100 -1.10 -3.96 -9.35
C VAL A 100 -1.80 -4.75 -10.45
N SER A 101 -2.36 -5.91 -10.11
CA SER A 101 -3.19 -6.72 -11.00
C SER A 101 -4.40 -7.28 -10.24
N PRO A 102 -5.61 -7.30 -10.83
CA PRO A 102 -6.79 -7.88 -10.17
C PRO A 102 -6.58 -9.38 -9.94
N LEU A 103 -7.00 -9.86 -8.76
CA LEU A 103 -7.05 -11.29 -8.49
C LEU A 103 -8.10 -11.95 -9.37
N ARG A 104 -7.70 -13.06 -10.01
CA ARG A 104 -8.54 -13.86 -10.89
C ARG A 104 -8.32 -15.34 -10.64
N ALA A 105 -9.35 -16.15 -10.88
CA ALA A 105 -9.17 -17.59 -10.98
C ALA A 105 -8.24 -17.92 -12.17
N TYR A 106 -7.33 -18.85 -12.00
CA TYR A 106 -6.46 -19.30 -13.08
C TYR A 106 -6.32 -20.81 -13.15
N GLY A 107 -6.30 -21.30 -14.39
CA GLY A 107 -6.36 -22.73 -14.69
C GLY A 107 -5.00 -23.43 -14.81
N GLY A 108 -3.99 -23.05 -14.01
CA GLY A 108 -2.76 -23.86 -13.89
C GLY A 108 -1.60 -23.54 -14.81
N PHE A 109 -1.71 -22.62 -15.76
CA PHE A 109 -0.55 -21.96 -16.34
C PHE A 109 -0.25 -20.72 -15.51
N SER A 110 1.01 -20.56 -15.08
CA SER A 110 1.42 -19.36 -14.37
C SER A 110 1.13 -18.14 -15.25
N ALA A 111 0.02 -17.49 -14.98
CA ALA A 111 -0.39 -16.26 -15.64
C ALA A 111 0.55 -15.08 -15.30
N GLY A 112 1.76 -15.37 -14.85
CA GLY A 112 2.79 -14.39 -14.55
C GLY A 112 3.16 -13.49 -15.74
N ALA A 113 2.74 -13.86 -16.94
CA ALA A 113 2.98 -13.07 -18.14
C ALA A 113 1.70 -12.50 -18.81
N ALA A 114 0.50 -12.90 -18.38
CA ALA A 114 -0.72 -12.58 -19.11
C ALA A 114 -1.45 -11.31 -18.63
N PHE A 115 -1.17 -10.86 -17.43
CA PHE A 115 -1.75 -9.60 -16.93
C PHE A 115 -0.61 -8.60 -16.73
N ALA A 116 -0.54 -7.63 -17.62
CA ALA A 116 0.37 -6.49 -17.44
C ALA A 116 0.02 -5.84 -16.09
N ASP A 117 0.95 -5.91 -15.12
CA ASP A 117 0.80 -5.18 -13.87
C ASP A 117 0.69 -3.70 -14.20
N ARG A 118 -0.39 -3.07 -13.77
CA ARG A 118 -0.48 -1.62 -13.79
C ARG A 118 0.52 -1.10 -12.78
N LYS A 119 1.44 -0.26 -13.25
CA LYS A 119 2.40 0.39 -12.37
C LYS A 119 1.77 1.59 -11.71
N GLU A 120 1.82 1.60 -10.41
CA GLU A 120 1.33 2.67 -9.55
C GLU A 120 2.45 3.09 -8.59
N GLU A 121 2.23 4.15 -7.84
CA GLU A 121 3.24 4.69 -6.93
C GLU A 121 2.59 5.18 -5.63
N ILE A 122 3.14 4.77 -4.49
CA ILE A 122 2.83 5.39 -3.20
C ILE A 122 3.85 6.49 -2.96
N THR A 123 3.40 7.74 -2.85
CA THR A 123 4.30 8.87 -2.60
C THR A 123 4.04 9.48 -1.23
N GLN A 124 5.11 9.62 -0.43
CA GLN A 124 5.13 10.40 0.80
C GLN A 124 5.83 11.73 0.58
N ASP A 125 5.31 12.80 1.17
CA ASP A 125 5.98 14.09 1.23
C ASP A 125 7.16 14.08 2.25
N PHE A 126 7.86 15.21 2.34
CA PHE A 126 8.96 15.40 3.30
C PHE A 126 8.55 15.12 4.76
N PHE A 127 7.29 15.39 5.13
CA PHE A 127 6.75 15.15 6.47
C PHE A 127 6.28 13.71 6.71
N GLY A 128 6.42 12.82 5.71
CA GLY A 128 6.00 11.43 5.81
C GLY A 128 4.51 11.20 5.58
N ARG A 129 3.79 12.18 5.00
CA ARG A 129 2.36 12.07 4.72
C ARG A 129 2.13 11.54 3.31
N VAL A 130 1.28 10.53 3.21
CA VAL A 130 0.81 10.01 1.92
C VAL A 130 -0.14 11.04 1.29
N ARG A 131 0.12 11.44 0.06
CA ARG A 131 -0.74 12.40 -0.68
C ARG A 131 -2.01 11.73 -1.17
N ARG A 132 -1.87 10.72 -1.99
CA ARG A 132 -2.96 9.93 -2.53
C ARG A 132 -2.52 8.47 -2.61
N PRO A 133 -3.25 7.54 -2.01
CA PRO A 133 -2.95 6.12 -2.21
C PRO A 133 -3.28 5.75 -3.66
N PRO A 134 -2.52 4.82 -4.26
CA PRO A 134 -2.91 4.22 -5.52
C PRO A 134 -4.21 3.42 -5.35
N LEU A 135 -4.89 3.16 -6.45
CA LEU A 135 -6.16 2.44 -6.57
C LEU A 135 -7.40 3.21 -6.07
N GLY A 136 -7.33 4.17 -5.18
CA GLY A 136 -8.45 5.03 -4.80
C GLY A 136 -9.80 4.30 -4.66
N ASP A 137 -10.89 4.96 -5.09
CA ASP A 137 -12.25 4.40 -5.05
C ASP A 137 -12.59 3.48 -6.25
N ASP A 138 -11.66 3.32 -7.22
CA ASP A 138 -11.86 2.55 -8.46
C ASP A 138 -11.48 1.07 -8.33
N THR A 139 -11.66 0.49 -7.15
CA THR A 139 -11.18 -0.86 -6.81
C THR A 139 -12.22 -1.97 -6.96
N ASP A 140 -13.11 -1.85 -7.93
CA ASP A 140 -14.19 -2.81 -8.15
C ASP A 140 -13.72 -4.07 -8.88
N THR A 141 -13.49 -5.15 -8.11
CA THR A 141 -13.26 -6.50 -8.65
C THR A 141 -14.37 -7.44 -8.18
N SER A 142 -14.58 -8.55 -8.89
CA SER A 142 -15.54 -9.57 -8.45
C SER A 142 -15.25 -10.07 -7.03
N LEU A 143 -13.96 -10.19 -6.66
CA LEU A 143 -13.57 -10.57 -5.30
C LEU A 143 -13.89 -9.47 -4.30
N THR A 144 -13.66 -8.19 -4.63
CA THR A 144 -14.02 -7.07 -3.76
C THR A 144 -15.52 -7.08 -3.45
N HIS A 145 -16.36 -7.31 -4.46
CA HIS A 145 -17.82 -7.44 -4.26
C HIS A 145 -18.17 -8.62 -3.33
N ALA A 146 -17.58 -9.80 -3.58
CA ALA A 146 -17.82 -10.96 -2.74
C ALA A 146 -17.39 -10.74 -1.27
N LEU A 147 -16.33 -9.96 -1.05
CA LEU A 147 -15.85 -9.58 0.28
C LEU A 147 -16.75 -8.53 0.96
N TYR A 148 -17.33 -7.60 0.21
CA TYR A 148 -18.26 -6.58 0.73
C TYR A 148 -19.58 -7.20 1.22
N ASP A 149 -19.95 -8.34 0.66
CA ASP A 149 -21.15 -9.06 1.03
C ASP A 149 -20.99 -9.95 2.28
N ILE A 150 -19.79 -10.07 2.85
CA ILE A 150 -19.56 -10.78 4.10
C ILE A 150 -20.37 -10.14 5.23
N GLY A 151 -21.20 -10.94 5.88
CA GLY A 151 -22.07 -10.51 7.00
C GLY A 151 -23.32 -9.75 6.59
N THR A 152 -23.62 -9.60 5.29
CA THR A 152 -24.84 -8.94 4.81
C THR A 152 -26.05 -9.87 4.77
N GLY A 153 -25.83 -11.19 4.73
CA GLY A 153 -26.87 -12.18 4.46
C GLY A 153 -27.28 -12.28 2.99
N ASN A 154 -26.65 -11.52 2.10
CA ASN A 154 -26.77 -11.70 0.66
C ASN A 154 -26.20 -13.08 0.28
N ASP A 155 -26.63 -13.64 -0.85
CA ASP A 155 -26.20 -14.94 -1.34
C ASP A 155 -26.43 -16.09 -0.32
N PRO A 156 -27.68 -16.42 -0.03
CA PRO A 156 -28.00 -17.48 0.92
C PRO A 156 -27.42 -18.82 0.47
N LYS A 157 -27.01 -19.65 1.43
CA LYS A 157 -26.35 -20.96 1.22
C LYS A 157 -27.03 -21.81 0.15
N GLU A 158 -28.38 -21.86 0.16
CA GLU A 158 -29.17 -22.65 -0.80
C GLU A 158 -29.03 -22.14 -2.25
N GLU A 159 -28.89 -20.83 -2.42
CA GLU A 159 -28.68 -20.26 -3.75
C GLU A 159 -27.28 -20.59 -4.26
N MET A 160 -26.28 -20.40 -3.42
CA MET A 160 -24.89 -20.72 -3.78
C MET A 160 -24.67 -22.20 -4.01
N ARG A 161 -25.36 -23.08 -3.26
CA ARG A 161 -25.42 -24.52 -3.55
C ARG A 161 -25.91 -24.80 -4.97
N ARG A 162 -27.00 -24.13 -5.40
CA ARG A 162 -27.53 -24.25 -6.78
C ARG A 162 -26.58 -23.70 -7.82
N VAL A 163 -25.89 -22.61 -7.54
CA VAL A 163 -24.86 -22.05 -8.43
C VAL A 163 -23.72 -23.07 -8.61
N LEU A 164 -23.14 -23.55 -7.52
CA LEU A 164 -22.06 -24.54 -7.56
C LEU A 164 -22.48 -25.84 -8.25
N ALA A 165 -23.74 -26.29 -8.11
CA ALA A 165 -24.24 -27.49 -8.77
C ALA A 165 -24.27 -27.36 -10.30
N ARG A 166 -24.37 -26.16 -10.85
CA ARG A 166 -24.37 -25.91 -12.31
C ARG A 166 -22.99 -25.82 -12.94
N LEU A 167 -21.94 -25.57 -12.12
CA LEU A 167 -20.58 -25.43 -12.61
C LEU A 167 -19.94 -26.81 -12.80
N PRO A 168 -19.12 -27.06 -13.82
CA PRO A 168 -18.35 -28.28 -13.95
C PRO A 168 -17.42 -28.51 -12.75
N GLU A 169 -17.34 -29.75 -12.28
CA GLU A 169 -16.54 -30.12 -11.11
C GLU A 169 -15.04 -29.89 -11.25
N THR A 170 -14.56 -29.97 -12.51
CA THR A 170 -13.15 -29.78 -12.87
C THR A 170 -12.72 -28.34 -12.95
N MET A 171 -13.66 -27.39 -12.91
CA MET A 171 -13.29 -25.97 -12.88
C MET A 171 -12.65 -25.58 -11.56
N ARG A 172 -11.79 -24.58 -11.64
CA ARG A 172 -11.22 -23.88 -10.50
C ARG A 172 -11.97 -22.59 -10.25
N ALA A 173 -12.10 -22.21 -8.99
CA ALA A 173 -12.80 -21.01 -8.60
C ALA A 173 -11.95 -20.17 -7.66
N LEU A 174 -12.02 -18.86 -7.85
CA LEU A 174 -11.70 -17.86 -6.82
C LEU A 174 -12.97 -17.72 -5.98
N ALA A 175 -12.92 -18.10 -4.72
CA ALA A 175 -14.11 -18.17 -3.89
C ALA A 175 -13.86 -17.62 -2.48
N VAL A 176 -14.91 -17.00 -1.91
CA VAL A 176 -14.97 -16.57 -0.51
C VAL A 176 -15.82 -17.54 0.26
N VAL A 177 -15.26 -18.16 1.29
CA VAL A 177 -15.97 -19.06 2.21
C VAL A 177 -16.23 -18.31 3.51
N GLU A 178 -17.49 -18.02 3.81
CA GLU A 178 -17.90 -17.31 5.03
C GLU A 178 -18.35 -18.30 6.10
N PHE A 179 -17.90 -18.12 7.34
CA PHE A 179 -18.23 -18.95 8.48
C PHE A 179 -19.45 -18.43 9.25
N ALA A 180 -20.22 -19.35 9.81
CA ALA A 180 -21.35 -19.04 10.70
C ALA A 180 -20.84 -18.39 12.00
N GLU A 181 -19.81 -18.98 12.58
CA GLU A 181 -19.11 -18.49 13.75
C GLU A 181 -17.62 -18.30 13.40
N PRO A 182 -16.95 -17.28 13.96
CA PRO A 182 -15.54 -17.09 13.71
C PRO A 182 -14.69 -18.25 14.22
N MET A 183 -13.67 -18.63 13.47
CA MET A 183 -12.77 -19.73 13.81
C MET A 183 -11.44 -19.22 14.34
N SER A 184 -10.83 -19.93 15.27
CA SER A 184 -9.42 -19.76 15.58
C SER A 184 -8.53 -20.24 14.43
N SER A 185 -7.26 -19.84 14.40
CA SER A 185 -6.31 -20.30 13.38
C SER A 185 -6.15 -21.81 13.36
N ALA A 186 -6.21 -22.46 14.53
CA ALA A 186 -6.11 -23.92 14.64
C ALA A 186 -7.36 -24.62 14.07
N GLU A 187 -8.56 -24.09 14.33
CA GLU A 187 -9.81 -24.60 13.75
C GLU A 187 -9.86 -24.39 12.24
N LEU A 188 -9.42 -23.24 11.75
CA LEU A 188 -9.30 -22.97 10.32
C LEU A 188 -8.30 -23.93 9.64
N ALA A 189 -7.16 -24.19 10.27
CA ALA A 189 -6.19 -25.17 9.77
C ALA A 189 -6.76 -26.60 9.72
N ALA A 190 -7.51 -27.00 10.74
CA ALA A 190 -8.20 -28.29 10.75
C ALA A 190 -9.30 -28.37 9.68
N PHE A 191 -10.04 -27.28 9.47
CA PHE A 191 -11.03 -27.16 8.41
C PHE A 191 -10.39 -27.26 7.03
N ALA A 192 -9.33 -26.51 6.78
CA ALA A 192 -8.58 -26.50 5.53
C ALA A 192 -8.03 -27.91 5.18
N ARG A 193 -7.40 -28.58 6.14
CA ARG A 193 -6.93 -29.97 5.96
C ARG A 193 -8.04 -30.96 5.63
N ARG A 194 -9.21 -30.82 6.28
CA ARG A 194 -10.35 -31.71 6.03
C ARG A 194 -10.83 -31.67 4.58
N TYR A 195 -10.80 -30.52 3.95
CA TYR A 195 -11.29 -30.33 2.59
C TYR A 195 -10.18 -30.27 1.53
N GLY A 196 -8.92 -30.28 1.94
CA GLY A 196 -7.78 -30.06 1.04
C GLY A 196 -7.74 -28.64 0.48
N GLU A 197 -8.23 -27.67 1.27
CA GLU A 197 -8.26 -26.25 0.92
C GLU A 197 -7.01 -25.52 1.38
N CYS A 198 -6.69 -24.41 0.69
CA CYS A 198 -5.62 -23.51 1.07
C CYS A 198 -6.20 -22.11 1.30
N PRO A 199 -6.39 -21.67 2.56
CA PRO A 199 -6.79 -20.30 2.87
C PRO A 199 -5.69 -19.32 2.53
N GLU A 200 -5.74 -18.73 1.34
CA GLU A 200 -4.69 -17.79 0.87
C GLU A 200 -4.86 -16.41 1.48
N ILE A 201 -6.11 -15.95 1.63
CA ILE A 201 -6.44 -14.70 2.32
C ILE A 201 -7.41 -15.03 3.45
N VAL A 202 -7.11 -14.56 4.66
CA VAL A 202 -7.98 -14.72 5.83
C VAL A 202 -8.61 -13.38 6.19
N VAL A 203 -9.90 -13.39 6.47
CA VAL A 203 -10.69 -12.24 6.90
C VAL A 203 -10.77 -12.21 8.42
N TYR A 204 -10.09 -11.25 9.04
CA TYR A 204 -10.03 -11.09 10.50
C TYR A 204 -11.06 -10.11 11.07
N GLU A 205 -11.74 -9.36 10.24
CA GLU A 205 -12.86 -8.51 10.64
C GLU A 205 -13.83 -8.36 9.47
N LYS A 206 -15.11 -8.67 9.67
CA LYS A 206 -16.16 -8.39 8.70
C LYS A 206 -16.62 -6.94 8.79
N ARG A 207 -16.77 -6.34 7.61
CA ARG A 207 -17.30 -4.98 7.48
C ARG A 207 -18.37 -4.99 6.39
N PRO A 208 -19.63 -5.24 6.73
CA PRO A 208 -20.68 -5.25 5.73
C PRO A 208 -20.68 -3.96 4.90
N ARG A 209 -20.67 -4.10 3.60
CA ARG A 209 -20.62 -3.00 2.60
C ARG A 209 -19.34 -2.12 2.67
N ALA A 210 -18.26 -2.65 3.19
CA ALA A 210 -16.96 -1.99 3.17
C ALA A 210 -15.84 -3.05 3.08
N THR A 211 -14.63 -2.64 2.72
CA THR A 211 -13.48 -3.56 2.67
C THR A 211 -13.23 -4.14 4.07
N PRO A 212 -13.26 -5.48 4.23
CA PRO A 212 -12.93 -6.13 5.49
C PRO A 212 -11.44 -6.01 5.79
N ILE A 213 -11.03 -6.29 7.02
CA ILE A 213 -9.62 -6.46 7.36
C ILE A 213 -9.21 -7.87 6.95
N THR A 214 -8.30 -7.95 6.00
CA THR A 214 -7.80 -9.21 5.46
C THR A 214 -6.29 -9.30 5.59
N TRP A 215 -5.78 -10.53 5.57
CA TRP A 215 -4.35 -10.78 5.47
C TRP A 215 -4.09 -11.94 4.52
N GLU A 216 -3.20 -11.72 3.56
CA GLU A 216 -2.79 -12.74 2.61
C GLU A 216 -1.54 -13.48 3.14
N MET A 217 -1.48 -14.78 2.98
CA MET A 217 -0.36 -15.63 3.41
C MET A 217 0.99 -15.17 2.80
N ALA A 218 0.96 -14.64 1.60
CA ALA A 218 2.15 -14.13 0.90
C ALA A 218 2.64 -12.76 1.41
N MET A 219 1.81 -12.03 2.19
CA MET A 219 2.20 -10.74 2.75
C MET A 219 3.25 -10.94 3.84
N ARG A 220 4.47 -10.45 3.55
CA ARG A 220 5.57 -10.50 4.50
C ARG A 220 6.28 -9.17 4.54
N PRO A 221 6.19 -8.44 5.66
CA PRO A 221 7.09 -7.33 5.90
C PRO A 221 8.55 -7.81 5.81
N SER A 222 9.41 -7.05 5.17
CA SER A 222 10.83 -7.41 4.95
C SER A 222 11.61 -7.64 6.26
N SER A 223 11.05 -7.15 7.37
CA SER A 223 11.61 -7.26 8.73
C SER A 223 11.27 -8.55 9.46
N MET A 224 10.42 -9.40 8.88
CA MET A 224 10.00 -10.65 9.54
C MET A 224 10.66 -11.86 8.92
N ASP A 225 11.49 -12.55 9.72
CA ASP A 225 12.02 -13.89 9.42
C ASP A 225 10.93 -14.95 9.72
N LEU A 226 9.88 -14.97 8.91
CA LEU A 226 8.94 -16.08 8.95
C LEU A 226 9.46 -17.20 8.03
N PRO A 227 9.38 -18.46 8.44
CA PRO A 227 9.81 -19.58 7.61
C PRO A 227 9.11 -19.54 6.25
N GLY A 228 9.89 -19.63 5.18
CA GLY A 228 9.41 -19.55 3.81
C GLY A 228 8.56 -20.76 3.45
N GLY A 229 7.42 -20.53 2.79
CA GLY A 229 6.73 -21.54 1.99
C GLY A 229 6.32 -22.80 2.72
N GLY A 230 5.62 -22.69 3.86
CA GLY A 230 4.98 -23.83 4.50
C GLY A 230 3.92 -24.47 3.60
N GLU A 231 3.63 -25.74 3.81
CA GLU A 231 2.48 -26.39 3.19
C GLU A 231 1.18 -25.64 3.59
N CYS A 232 0.16 -25.69 2.73
CA CYS A 232 -1.13 -25.05 2.98
C CYS A 232 -1.75 -25.40 4.35
N SER A 233 -1.35 -26.53 4.94
CA SER A 233 -1.83 -26.99 6.26
C SER A 233 -1.41 -26.09 7.43
N ASP A 234 -0.25 -25.44 7.35
CA ASP A 234 0.29 -24.59 8.43
C ASP A 234 -0.01 -23.10 8.20
N SER A 235 -0.54 -22.79 7.04
CA SER A 235 -0.83 -21.46 6.55
C SER A 235 -1.63 -20.58 7.53
N PRO A 236 -2.75 -21.01 8.15
CA PRO A 236 -3.56 -20.13 8.99
C PRO A 236 -2.85 -19.58 10.24
N SER A 237 -1.99 -20.36 10.86
CA SER A 237 -1.21 -19.91 12.03
C SER A 237 -0.15 -18.90 11.62
N GLN A 238 0.60 -19.19 10.55
CA GLN A 238 1.60 -18.26 10.01
C GLN A 238 0.97 -16.97 9.47
N THR A 239 -0.21 -17.08 8.87
CA THR A 239 -0.99 -15.93 8.39
C THR A 239 -1.37 -15.00 9.55
N LEU A 240 -1.84 -15.56 10.68
CA LEU A 240 -2.15 -14.78 11.88
C LEU A 240 -0.90 -14.15 12.50
N GLU A 241 0.20 -14.91 12.63
CA GLU A 241 1.47 -14.40 13.15
C GLU A 241 2.01 -13.24 12.27
N GLY A 242 1.93 -13.36 10.96
CA GLY A 242 2.28 -12.30 10.03
C GLY A 242 1.45 -11.04 10.22
N PHE A 243 0.11 -11.20 10.35
CA PHE A 243 -0.80 -10.10 10.60
C PHE A 243 -0.52 -9.41 11.94
N GLN A 244 -0.40 -10.19 13.03
CA GLN A 244 -0.08 -9.68 14.37
C GLN A 244 1.27 -8.96 14.40
N GLY A 245 2.27 -9.52 13.74
CA GLY A 245 3.58 -8.91 13.66
C GLY A 245 3.57 -7.58 12.92
N TRP A 246 2.86 -7.49 11.77
CA TRP A 246 2.71 -6.23 11.06
C TRP A 246 1.98 -5.18 11.92
N VAL A 247 0.87 -5.55 12.54
CA VAL A 247 0.11 -4.65 13.43
C VAL A 247 0.99 -4.19 14.61
N GLY A 248 1.86 -5.06 15.14
CA GLY A 248 2.82 -4.73 16.19
C GLY A 248 3.88 -3.69 15.79
N MET A 249 4.17 -3.55 14.48
CA MET A 249 5.08 -2.53 13.96
C MET A 249 4.42 -1.15 13.81
N LEU A 250 3.08 -1.08 13.80
CA LEU A 250 2.33 0.16 13.60
C LEU A 250 2.42 1.06 14.84
N ARG A 251 2.64 2.34 14.59
CA ARG A 251 2.75 3.39 15.62
C ARG A 251 1.60 4.38 15.50
N GLU A 252 1.32 5.13 16.57
CA GLU A 252 0.25 6.13 16.58
C GLU A 252 0.36 7.16 15.44
N HIS A 253 1.58 7.53 15.05
CA HIS A 253 1.77 8.48 13.97
C HIS A 253 1.45 7.92 12.58
N ASP A 254 1.33 6.60 12.42
CA ASP A 254 0.93 5.96 11.15
C ASP A 254 -0.58 6.11 10.90
N GLU A 255 -1.39 6.36 11.94
CA GLU A 255 -2.85 6.46 11.86
C GLU A 255 -3.32 7.42 10.77
N HIS A 256 -2.64 8.57 10.61
CA HIS A 256 -3.00 9.53 9.57
C HIS A 256 -2.86 8.95 8.16
N ASN A 257 -1.82 8.16 7.92
CA ASN A 257 -1.59 7.52 6.62
C ASN A 257 -2.50 6.30 6.44
N LEU A 258 -2.69 5.49 7.48
CA LEU A 258 -3.61 4.33 7.44
C LEU A 258 -5.03 4.73 7.05
N ARG A 259 -5.52 5.86 7.57
CA ARG A 259 -6.84 6.40 7.17
C ARG A 259 -6.95 6.74 5.70
N LYS A 260 -5.85 7.11 5.04
CA LYS A 260 -5.84 7.32 3.57
C LYS A 260 -6.10 6.04 2.79
N PHE A 261 -5.75 4.88 3.37
CA PHE A 261 -6.06 3.55 2.84
C PHE A 261 -7.40 2.99 3.35
N GLY A 262 -8.20 3.78 4.08
CA GLY A 262 -9.45 3.30 4.68
C GLY A 262 -9.26 2.39 5.89
N LEU A 263 -8.06 2.32 6.44
CA LEU A 263 -7.70 1.52 7.61
C LEU A 263 -7.71 2.37 8.89
N ASP A 264 -8.01 1.71 10.01
CA ASP A 264 -8.04 2.31 11.34
C ASP A 264 -7.16 1.49 12.29
N LEU A 265 -6.22 2.16 12.98
CA LEU A 265 -5.23 1.49 13.81
C LEU A 265 -5.86 0.73 15.01
N ALA A 266 -6.89 1.31 15.62
CA ALA A 266 -7.55 0.66 16.76
C ALA A 266 -8.28 -0.61 16.32
N ARG A 267 -8.93 -0.58 15.16
CA ARG A 267 -9.58 -1.75 14.57
C ARG A 267 -8.59 -2.83 14.16
N LEU A 268 -7.47 -2.46 13.55
CA LEU A 268 -6.39 -3.39 13.20
C LEU A 268 -5.84 -4.08 14.45
N ARG A 269 -5.58 -3.35 15.53
CA ARG A 269 -5.11 -3.91 16.80
C ARG A 269 -6.14 -4.85 17.43
N LYS A 270 -7.41 -4.49 17.38
CA LYS A 270 -8.50 -5.35 17.87
C LYS A 270 -8.55 -6.65 17.08
N ALA A 271 -8.62 -6.59 15.76
CA ALA A 271 -8.66 -7.76 14.89
C ALA A 271 -7.44 -8.68 15.09
N ALA A 272 -6.24 -8.12 15.22
CA ALA A 272 -5.02 -8.87 15.49
C ALA A 272 -5.01 -9.54 16.87
N ALA A 273 -5.57 -8.88 17.90
CA ALA A 273 -5.68 -9.43 19.24
C ALA A 273 -6.72 -10.56 19.34
N GLU A 274 -7.85 -10.42 18.64
CA GLU A 274 -8.89 -11.44 18.55
C GLU A 274 -8.41 -12.65 17.73
N GLY A 275 -7.70 -12.43 16.62
CA GLY A 275 -7.16 -13.47 15.76
C GLY A 275 -8.23 -14.42 15.19
N ALA A 276 -9.48 -13.97 15.15
CA ALA A 276 -10.63 -14.76 14.74
C ALA A 276 -10.85 -14.67 13.22
N ALA A 277 -10.92 -15.81 12.55
CA ALA A 277 -11.18 -15.89 11.11
C ALA A 277 -12.69 -15.96 10.85
N TYR A 278 -13.22 -14.94 10.19
CA TYR A 278 -14.64 -14.85 9.82
C TYR A 278 -14.94 -15.45 8.45
N ALA A 279 -13.95 -15.43 7.56
CA ALA A 279 -14.00 -16.00 6.22
C ALA A 279 -12.58 -16.25 5.72
N TYR A 280 -12.46 -17.01 4.64
CA TYR A 280 -11.22 -17.08 3.87
C TYR A 280 -11.51 -17.00 2.37
N VAL A 281 -10.48 -16.62 1.63
CA VAL A 281 -10.46 -16.69 0.15
C VAL A 281 -9.55 -17.83 -0.26
N SER A 282 -10.02 -18.62 -1.20
CA SER A 282 -9.24 -19.61 -1.92
C SER A 282 -9.16 -19.23 -3.40
N GLU A 283 -7.96 -19.10 -3.94
CA GLU A 283 -7.75 -18.71 -5.34
C GLU A 283 -7.86 -19.89 -6.31
N LEU A 284 -7.74 -21.13 -5.81
CA LEU A 284 -7.57 -22.31 -6.64
C LEU A 284 -8.46 -23.48 -6.26
N SER A 285 -9.52 -23.26 -5.49
CA SER A 285 -10.45 -24.31 -5.12
C SER A 285 -11.08 -24.98 -6.31
N GLN A 286 -11.13 -26.31 -6.31
CA GLN A 286 -11.95 -27.03 -7.28
C GLN A 286 -13.43 -26.89 -6.92
N VAL A 287 -14.29 -26.73 -7.93
CA VAL A 287 -15.74 -26.65 -7.71
C VAL A 287 -16.26 -27.90 -6.98
N ALA A 288 -15.71 -29.09 -7.26
CA ALA A 288 -16.03 -30.31 -6.55
C ALA A 288 -15.75 -30.23 -5.04
N VAL A 289 -14.71 -29.51 -4.62
CA VAL A 289 -14.39 -29.28 -3.21
C VAL A 289 -15.36 -28.26 -2.60
N LEU A 290 -15.60 -27.15 -3.29
CA LEU A 290 -16.52 -26.10 -2.83
C LEU A 290 -17.95 -26.63 -2.61
N ARG A 291 -18.40 -27.61 -3.43
CA ARG A 291 -19.67 -28.31 -3.21
C ARG A 291 -19.72 -29.06 -1.88
N LYS A 292 -18.59 -29.62 -1.42
CA LYS A 292 -18.50 -30.26 -0.10
C LYS A 292 -18.40 -29.24 1.02
N VAL A 293 -17.64 -28.17 0.79
CA VAL A 293 -17.43 -27.08 1.76
C VAL A 293 -18.74 -26.36 2.06
N VAL A 294 -19.59 -26.08 1.06
CA VAL A 294 -20.88 -25.42 1.26
C VAL A 294 -21.85 -26.28 2.11
N GLU A 295 -21.67 -27.59 2.17
CA GLU A 295 -22.51 -28.47 3.02
C GLU A 295 -22.10 -28.47 4.49
N ASP A 296 -20.88 -28.03 4.83
CA ASP A 296 -20.43 -27.99 6.23
C ASP A 296 -21.33 -27.04 7.05
N PRO A 297 -21.83 -27.46 8.22
CA PRO A 297 -22.70 -26.62 9.05
C PRO A 297 -22.02 -25.36 9.59
N ARG A 298 -20.69 -25.34 9.65
CA ARG A 298 -19.91 -24.16 10.06
C ARG A 298 -19.83 -23.08 8.98
N VAL A 299 -20.21 -23.39 7.73
CA VAL A 299 -20.17 -22.47 6.58
C VAL A 299 -21.54 -21.84 6.41
N THR A 300 -21.60 -20.51 6.44
CA THR A 300 -22.79 -19.73 6.14
C THR A 300 -23.08 -19.73 4.65
N THR A 301 -22.04 -19.47 3.85
CA THR A 301 -22.15 -19.40 2.38
C THR A 301 -20.79 -19.51 1.72
N VAL A 302 -20.80 -19.82 0.41
CA VAL A 302 -19.61 -19.83 -0.45
C VAL A 302 -19.91 -18.94 -1.66
N ARG A 303 -19.24 -17.81 -1.78
CA ARG A 303 -19.38 -16.90 -2.94
C ARG A 303 -18.31 -17.17 -3.96
N VAL A 304 -18.69 -17.44 -5.19
CA VAL A 304 -17.77 -17.61 -6.31
C VAL A 304 -17.54 -16.24 -6.96
N ALA A 305 -16.33 -15.72 -6.84
CA ALA A 305 -15.96 -14.44 -7.42
C ALA A 305 -15.50 -14.56 -8.88
N ASP A 306 -14.81 -15.66 -9.23
CA ASP A 306 -14.35 -15.92 -10.59
C ASP A 306 -14.15 -17.42 -10.81
N ILE A 307 -14.13 -17.87 -12.07
CA ILE A 307 -13.94 -19.28 -12.44
C ILE A 307 -12.96 -19.40 -13.63
N ALA A 308 -12.19 -20.48 -13.62
CA ALA A 308 -11.29 -20.84 -14.72
C ALA A 308 -11.34 -22.35 -15.01
N PHE A 309 -11.08 -22.71 -16.27
CA PHE A 309 -10.87 -24.11 -16.63
C PHE A 309 -9.53 -24.61 -16.09
N ASP A 310 -9.49 -25.81 -15.52
CA ASP A 310 -8.23 -26.46 -15.16
C ASP A 310 -7.58 -27.08 -16.40
N LEU A 311 -6.66 -26.35 -17.01
CA LEU A 311 -5.95 -26.78 -18.21
C LEU A 311 -4.90 -27.90 -17.94
N ARG A 312 -4.70 -28.31 -16.69
CA ARG A 312 -3.79 -29.42 -16.32
C ARG A 312 -4.48 -30.78 -16.34
N LYS A 313 -5.80 -30.80 -16.38
CA LYS A 313 -6.58 -32.04 -16.51
C LYS A 313 -7.33 -32.01 -17.83
N PRO A 314 -7.02 -32.93 -18.77
CA PRO A 314 -7.79 -33.09 -20.01
C PRO A 314 -9.24 -33.48 -19.71
#